data_48562f9cbcac41edfcaab6113227d69e
#
_entry.id   48562f9cbcac41edfcaab6113227d69e
#
_cell.length_a   1.000
_cell.length_b   1.000
_cell.length_c   1.000
_cell.angle_alpha   90.00
_cell.angle_beta   90.00
_cell.angle_gamma   90.00
#
_symmetry.space_group_name_H-M   'P 1'
#
loop_
_entity.id
_entity.type
_entity.pdbx_description
1 polymer ?
#
loop_
_entity_poly.entity_id
_entity_poly.type
_entity_poly.pdbx_seq_one_letter_code
_entity_poly.pdbx_strand_id
1 'polypeptide(L)'
;VWAREATPYALEEGGWLVGSLQDLQGRFNLNSLVSQTPGGEAGGAARYTPAQRVFIRLLQTFEELPLSEYEAIAVTESIGDWLDADGNPRFNGAEATVYASRSPPYRPANAPMRDVSELRAVANVSPELYLRLLPLVTVWPESPRAINIHTAPQPLLRALHVLGGLQPLSPADGEALLQQRAESGFAGVDDYFAQPVFAGASPEALTALRALLGESSSYFLLTARVEIADREQRLYSVLRREERRVDVLQRLRGAL
;
A
#
# COMPACT_ATOMS: atom_id res chain seq x y z
N VAL A 1 10.87 -11.87 14.74
CA VAL A 1 10.64 -13.32 14.83
C VAL A 1 9.41 -13.72 14.03
N TRP A 2 8.28 -13.04 14.14
CA TRP A 2 7.01 -13.39 13.47
C TRP A 2 7.01 -13.23 11.94
N ALA A 3 7.86 -12.36 11.39
CA ALA A 3 7.98 -12.12 9.94
C ALA A 3 8.88 -13.13 9.22
N ARG A 4 9.37 -14.17 9.91
CA ARG A 4 10.13 -15.26 9.28
C ARG A 4 9.17 -16.28 8.71
N GLU A 5 9.53 -16.88 7.58
CA GLU A 5 8.81 -18.02 7.05
C GLU A 5 8.83 -19.14 8.07
N ALA A 6 7.64 -19.71 8.36
CA ALA A 6 7.54 -20.78 9.34
C ALA A 6 8.19 -22.05 8.79
N THR A 7 8.86 -22.80 9.65
CA THR A 7 9.34 -24.15 9.31
C THR A 7 8.15 -25.00 8.90
N PRO A 8 8.23 -25.71 7.75
CA PRO A 8 7.15 -26.60 7.34
C PRO A 8 6.80 -27.61 8.42
N TYR A 9 5.51 -27.74 8.73
CA TYR A 9 5.00 -28.73 9.66
C TYR A 9 4.50 -29.96 8.91
N ALA A 10 5.05 -31.14 9.24
CA ALA A 10 4.63 -32.40 8.64
C ALA A 10 3.25 -32.81 9.17
N LEU A 11 2.36 -33.22 8.28
CA LEU A 11 1.02 -33.71 8.60
C LEU A 11 1.03 -35.23 8.78
N GLU A 12 0.22 -35.77 9.68
CA GLU A 12 0.12 -37.20 9.97
C GLU A 12 -0.34 -38.02 8.76
N GLU A 13 -1.22 -37.46 7.92
CA GLU A 13 -1.70 -38.08 6.67
C GLU A 13 -0.68 -38.00 5.52
N GLY A 14 0.51 -37.50 5.77
CA GLY A 14 1.54 -37.21 4.77
C GLY A 14 1.28 -35.89 4.05
N GLY A 15 2.30 -35.06 3.97
CA GLY A 15 2.25 -33.71 3.40
C GLY A 15 2.77 -32.65 4.37
N TRP A 16 2.62 -31.38 3.98
CA TRP A 16 3.22 -30.27 4.68
C TRP A 16 2.25 -29.10 4.83
N LEU A 17 2.32 -28.43 6.00
CA LEU A 17 1.68 -27.15 6.25
C LEU A 17 2.77 -26.09 6.38
N VAL A 18 2.69 -25.03 5.57
CA VAL A 18 3.56 -23.86 5.66
C VAL A 18 2.70 -22.62 5.94
N GLY A 19 3.07 -21.86 6.96
CA GLY A 19 2.43 -20.60 7.30
C GLY A 19 3.37 -19.42 7.11
N SER A 20 2.85 -18.30 6.57
CA SER A 20 3.55 -17.02 6.59
C SER A 20 2.62 -15.93 7.10
N LEU A 21 3.18 -14.97 7.83
CA LEU A 21 2.46 -13.83 8.37
C LEU A 21 3.08 -12.55 7.81
N GLN A 22 2.26 -11.72 7.19
CA GLN A 22 2.68 -10.44 6.61
C GLN A 22 1.98 -9.29 7.31
N ASP A 23 2.70 -8.19 7.53
CA ASP A 23 2.15 -6.97 8.09
C ASP A 23 1.40 -6.18 7.01
N LEU A 24 0.10 -5.99 7.19
CA LEU A 24 -0.71 -5.18 6.27
C LEU A 24 -0.49 -3.68 6.49
N GLN A 25 -0.08 -3.25 7.68
CA GLN A 25 0.21 -1.84 7.94
C GLN A 25 1.64 -1.43 7.51
N GLY A 26 2.49 -2.37 7.12
CA GLY A 26 3.70 -2.10 6.36
C GLY A 26 3.44 -1.75 4.89
N ARG A 27 2.18 -1.85 4.43
CA ARG A 27 1.75 -1.55 3.06
C ARG A 27 0.99 -0.22 3.00
N PHE A 28 0.93 0.38 1.81
CA PHE A 28 0.13 1.57 1.59
C PHE A 28 -1.37 1.21 1.55
N ASN A 29 -2.18 1.87 2.35
CA ASN A 29 -3.62 1.65 2.35
C ASN A 29 -4.30 2.50 1.27
N LEU A 30 -4.90 1.84 0.27
CA LEU A 30 -5.57 2.50 -0.87
C LEU A 30 -6.72 3.40 -0.44
N ASN A 31 -7.44 3.05 0.63
CA ASN A 31 -8.55 3.86 1.14
C ASN A 31 -8.10 5.22 1.70
N SER A 32 -6.79 5.45 1.88
CA SER A 32 -6.27 6.78 2.23
C SER A 32 -6.32 7.79 1.07
N LEU A 33 -6.60 7.34 -0.15
CA LEU A 33 -6.71 8.18 -1.34
C LEU A 33 -8.08 8.85 -1.52
N VAL A 34 -9.07 8.46 -0.74
CA VAL A 34 -10.43 9.04 -0.76
C VAL A 34 -10.46 10.52 -0.41
N SER A 35 -9.48 11.02 0.36
CA SER A 35 -9.42 12.40 0.79
C SER A 35 -9.45 13.34 -0.41
N GLN A 36 -10.41 14.25 -0.42
CA GLN A 36 -10.49 15.29 -1.43
C GLN A 36 -9.20 16.12 -1.38
N THR A 37 -8.66 16.40 -2.55
CA THR A 37 -7.57 17.35 -2.69
C THR A 37 -8.05 18.68 -2.11
N PRO A 38 -7.30 19.38 -1.28
CA PRO A 38 -7.67 20.70 -0.83
C PRO A 38 -7.95 21.55 -2.08
N GLY A 39 -9.21 21.93 -2.28
CA GLY A 39 -9.64 22.76 -3.38
C GLY A 39 -9.00 24.14 -3.25
N GLY A 40 -7.87 24.34 -3.87
CA GLY A 40 -7.14 25.59 -3.85
C GLY A 40 -6.32 25.72 -5.12
N GLU A 41 -6.01 26.95 -5.52
CA GLU A 41 -5.13 27.28 -6.66
C GLU A 41 -3.67 26.84 -6.48
N ALA A 42 -3.38 25.96 -5.52
CA ALA A 42 -2.06 25.41 -5.27
C ALA A 42 -1.62 24.57 -6.46
N GLY A 43 -0.57 24.97 -7.13
CA GLY A 43 0.06 24.23 -8.22
C GLY A 43 1.05 23.17 -7.72
N GLY A 44 1.41 22.25 -8.60
CA GLY A 44 2.44 21.24 -8.32
C GLY A 44 2.06 20.26 -7.19
N ALA A 45 3.06 19.82 -6.42
CA ALA A 45 2.88 18.82 -5.36
C ALA A 45 1.94 19.27 -4.22
N ALA A 46 1.79 20.57 -3.99
CA ALA A 46 0.90 21.11 -2.96
C ALA A 46 -0.60 20.86 -3.24
N ARG A 47 -0.94 20.54 -4.48
CA ARG A 47 -2.29 20.15 -4.89
C ARG A 47 -2.74 18.83 -4.27
N TYR A 48 -1.79 17.95 -3.91
CA TYR A 48 -2.09 16.59 -3.44
C TYR A 48 -1.95 16.47 -1.92
N THR A 49 -2.82 15.67 -1.31
CA THR A 49 -2.71 15.30 0.11
C THR A 49 -1.39 14.56 0.37
N PRO A 50 -0.89 14.50 1.61
CA PRO A 50 0.29 13.71 1.94
C PRO A 50 0.21 12.26 1.47
N ALA A 51 -0.95 11.59 1.63
CA ALA A 51 -1.16 10.22 1.19
C ALA A 51 -1.09 10.09 -0.33
N GLN A 52 -1.74 11.00 -1.09
CA GLN A 52 -1.67 11.01 -2.55
C GLN A 52 -0.25 11.22 -3.04
N ARG A 53 0.53 12.13 -2.44
CA ARG A 53 1.94 12.33 -2.78
C ARG A 53 2.78 11.08 -2.57
N VAL A 54 2.57 10.38 -1.46
CA VAL A 54 3.24 9.09 -1.20
C VAL A 54 2.88 8.07 -2.27
N PHE A 55 1.60 7.97 -2.65
CA PHE A 55 1.17 6.98 -3.65
C PHE A 55 1.69 7.31 -5.06
N ILE A 56 1.64 8.58 -5.48
CA ILE A 56 2.22 9.03 -6.77
C ILE A 56 3.71 8.69 -6.87
N ARG A 57 4.46 8.87 -5.77
CA ARG A 57 5.88 8.49 -5.71
C ARG A 57 6.06 6.98 -5.75
N LEU A 58 5.23 6.23 -5.01
CA LEU A 58 5.28 4.77 -5.00
C LEU A 58 5.13 4.19 -6.41
N LEU A 59 4.17 4.70 -7.19
CA LEU A 59 3.95 4.27 -8.56
C LEU A 59 5.17 4.49 -9.48
N GLN A 60 5.99 5.48 -9.21
CA GLN A 60 7.19 5.80 -9.97
C GLN A 60 8.44 5.02 -9.51
N THR A 61 8.32 4.12 -8.54
CA THR A 61 9.45 3.30 -8.09
C THR A 61 9.67 2.03 -8.92
N PHE A 62 8.77 1.69 -9.82
CA PHE A 62 8.82 0.45 -10.61
C PHE A 62 9.79 0.60 -11.80
N GLU A 63 10.96 0.00 -11.71
CA GLU A 63 11.99 0.07 -12.75
C GLU A 63 11.59 -0.68 -14.03
N GLU A 64 10.93 -1.84 -13.89
CA GLU A 64 10.49 -2.66 -15.02
C GLU A 64 9.17 -2.18 -15.66
N LEU A 65 8.44 -1.29 -14.99
CA LEU A 65 7.23 -0.64 -15.48
C LEU A 65 7.29 0.84 -15.13
N PRO A 66 8.18 1.61 -15.76
CA PRO A 66 8.38 3.01 -15.42
C PRO A 66 7.13 3.83 -15.76
N LEU A 67 6.47 4.36 -14.74
CA LEU A 67 5.39 5.33 -14.92
C LEU A 67 5.96 6.76 -14.83
N SER A 68 5.57 7.59 -15.78
CA SER A 68 5.79 9.03 -15.69
C SER A 68 4.98 9.62 -14.54
N GLU A 69 5.35 10.81 -14.07
CA GLU A 69 4.60 11.53 -13.05
C GLU A 69 3.13 11.72 -13.46
N TYR A 70 2.89 12.03 -14.74
CA TYR A 70 1.55 12.20 -15.28
C TYR A 70 0.71 10.92 -15.18
N GLU A 71 1.27 9.77 -15.56
CA GLU A 71 0.58 8.47 -15.45
C GLU A 71 0.33 8.08 -13.98
N ALA A 72 1.29 8.31 -13.10
CA ALA A 72 1.14 8.08 -11.67
C ALA A 72 0.03 8.95 -11.06
N ILE A 73 -0.08 10.19 -11.49
CA ILE A 73 -1.17 11.10 -11.13
C ILE A 73 -2.51 10.54 -11.63
N ALA A 74 -2.61 10.16 -12.91
CA ALA A 74 -3.84 9.64 -13.49
C ALA A 74 -4.35 8.38 -12.78
N VAL A 75 -3.45 7.45 -12.43
CA VAL A 75 -3.79 6.28 -11.62
C VAL A 75 -4.30 6.69 -10.24
N THR A 76 -3.61 7.62 -9.56
CA THR A 76 -3.97 8.08 -8.22
C THR A 76 -5.33 8.77 -8.20
N GLU A 77 -5.59 9.63 -9.18
CA GLU A 77 -6.86 10.35 -9.32
C GLU A 77 -8.00 9.38 -9.68
N SER A 78 -7.77 8.38 -10.54
CA SER A 78 -8.77 7.35 -10.87
C SER A 78 -9.14 6.46 -9.68
N ILE A 79 -8.17 6.13 -8.81
CA ILE A 79 -8.46 5.41 -7.55
C ILE A 79 -9.24 6.32 -6.61
N GLY A 80 -8.89 7.61 -6.53
CA GLY A 80 -9.62 8.57 -5.72
C GLY A 80 -11.09 8.69 -6.11
N ASP A 81 -11.40 8.78 -7.42
CA ASP A 81 -12.77 8.82 -7.95
C ASP A 81 -13.51 7.49 -7.73
N TRP A 82 -12.81 6.35 -7.79
CA TRP A 82 -13.40 5.05 -7.45
C TRP A 82 -13.87 4.97 -6.00
N LEU A 83 -13.18 5.66 -5.09
CA LEU A 83 -13.38 5.60 -3.64
C LEU A 83 -14.39 6.63 -3.11
N ASP A 84 -14.48 7.82 -3.71
CA ASP A 84 -15.33 8.87 -3.17
C ASP A 84 -16.80 8.68 -3.57
N ALA A 85 -17.69 9.39 -2.87
CA ALA A 85 -19.13 9.18 -2.99
C ALA A 85 -19.78 10.09 -4.05
N ASP A 86 -19.03 11.01 -4.63
CA ASP A 86 -19.57 11.94 -5.63
C ASP A 86 -19.35 11.41 -7.06
N GLY A 87 -19.78 12.13 -8.07
CA GLY A 87 -19.64 11.71 -9.47
C GLY A 87 -18.86 12.70 -10.31
N ASN A 88 -18.02 13.54 -9.66
CA ASN A 88 -17.25 14.59 -10.33
C ASN A 88 -15.82 14.12 -10.58
N PRO A 89 -15.43 13.85 -11.83
CA PRO A 89 -14.09 13.33 -12.08
C PRO A 89 -13.03 14.36 -11.69
N ARG A 90 -11.93 13.88 -11.08
CA ARG A 90 -10.69 14.64 -10.98
C ARG A 90 -10.13 14.90 -12.37
N PHE A 91 -9.15 15.79 -12.48
CA PHE A 91 -8.65 16.24 -13.80
C PHE A 91 -8.17 15.10 -14.70
N ASN A 92 -7.47 14.11 -14.16
CA ASN A 92 -7.02 12.90 -14.87
C ASN A 92 -7.75 11.65 -14.37
N GLY A 93 -8.80 11.80 -13.59
CA GLY A 93 -9.54 10.72 -12.97
C GLY A 93 -10.60 10.08 -13.88
N ALA A 94 -11.41 9.21 -13.32
CA ALA A 94 -12.41 8.46 -14.07
C ALA A 94 -13.68 8.22 -13.25
N GLU A 95 -14.80 8.64 -13.79
CA GLU A 95 -16.12 8.47 -13.23
C GLU A 95 -17.05 7.64 -14.11
N ALA A 96 -18.33 7.57 -13.78
CA ALA A 96 -19.35 6.70 -14.36
C ALA A 96 -19.33 6.70 -15.92
N THR A 97 -19.06 7.83 -16.57
CA THR A 97 -19.01 7.94 -18.03
C THR A 97 -17.90 7.08 -18.65
N VAL A 98 -16.73 7.02 -17.98
CA VAL A 98 -15.57 6.23 -18.43
C VAL A 98 -15.92 4.73 -18.31
N TYR A 99 -16.46 4.31 -17.17
CA TYR A 99 -16.79 2.90 -16.91
C TYR A 99 -17.99 2.40 -17.72
N ALA A 100 -18.96 3.26 -18.01
CA ALA A 100 -20.09 2.93 -18.87
C ALA A 100 -19.69 2.68 -20.34
N SER A 101 -18.56 3.23 -20.79
CA SER A 101 -18.03 3.02 -22.14
C SER A 101 -17.26 1.71 -22.32
N ARG A 102 -17.01 0.97 -21.23
CA ARG A 102 -16.30 -0.32 -21.27
C ARG A 102 -17.20 -1.47 -21.72
N SER A 103 -16.59 -2.60 -22.04
CA SER A 103 -17.30 -3.83 -22.43
C SER A 103 -16.87 -5.01 -21.53
N PRO A 104 -17.76 -5.55 -20.69
CA PRO A 104 -19.11 -5.05 -20.37
C PRO A 104 -19.07 -3.72 -19.63
N PRO A 105 -20.12 -2.88 -19.72
CA PRO A 105 -20.22 -1.64 -18.97
C PRO A 105 -20.46 -1.91 -17.47
N TYR A 106 -19.89 -1.08 -16.61
CA TYR A 106 -20.10 -1.11 -15.16
C TYR A 106 -20.04 0.31 -14.56
N ARG A 107 -20.15 0.43 -13.26
CA ARG A 107 -20.06 1.69 -12.52
C ARG A 107 -18.89 1.65 -11.53
N PRO A 108 -18.27 2.78 -11.17
CA PRO A 108 -17.34 2.83 -10.08
C PRO A 108 -18.03 2.45 -8.77
N ALA A 109 -17.26 2.01 -7.77
CA ALA A 109 -17.81 1.60 -6.48
C ALA A 109 -18.36 2.77 -5.68
N ASN A 110 -17.80 3.95 -5.82
CA ASN A 110 -18.09 5.17 -5.04
C ASN A 110 -18.15 4.87 -3.54
N ALA A 111 -17.23 4.04 -3.08
CA ALA A 111 -17.13 3.55 -1.71
C ALA A 111 -15.70 3.06 -1.42
N PRO A 112 -15.28 3.01 -0.15
CA PRO A 112 -14.00 2.41 0.21
C PRO A 112 -13.85 0.98 -0.33
N MET A 113 -12.68 0.67 -0.88
CA MET A 113 -12.36 -0.66 -1.36
C MET A 113 -12.38 -1.67 -0.22
N ARG A 114 -12.94 -2.86 -0.48
CA ARG A 114 -12.99 -3.99 0.45
C ARG A 114 -11.94 -5.05 0.14
N ASP A 115 -11.46 -5.07 -1.11
CA ASP A 115 -10.46 -6.00 -1.60
C ASP A 115 -9.53 -5.32 -2.59
N VAL A 116 -8.22 -5.64 -2.54
CA VAL A 116 -7.22 -5.06 -3.46
C VAL A 116 -7.50 -5.42 -4.91
N SER A 117 -8.21 -6.52 -5.17
CA SER A 117 -8.57 -6.95 -6.53
C SER A 117 -9.50 -5.97 -7.25
N GLU A 118 -10.18 -5.06 -6.54
CA GLU A 118 -10.96 -3.98 -7.13
C GLU A 118 -10.12 -3.06 -8.02
N LEU A 119 -8.82 -2.93 -7.75
CA LEU A 119 -7.89 -2.21 -8.64
C LEU A 119 -7.96 -2.67 -10.11
N ARG A 120 -8.30 -3.92 -10.36
CA ARG A 120 -8.44 -4.48 -11.72
C ARG A 120 -9.59 -3.85 -12.50
N ALA A 121 -10.54 -3.26 -11.80
CA ALA A 121 -11.68 -2.56 -12.39
C ALA A 121 -11.43 -1.04 -12.51
N VAL A 122 -10.44 -0.49 -11.83
CA VAL A 122 -10.12 0.94 -11.85
C VAL A 122 -9.51 1.34 -13.18
N ALA A 123 -9.90 2.51 -13.70
CA ALA A 123 -9.30 3.08 -14.90
C ALA A 123 -7.81 3.39 -14.68
N ASN A 124 -7.03 3.37 -15.76
CA ASN A 124 -5.58 3.60 -15.76
C ASN A 124 -4.75 2.56 -14.97
N VAL A 125 -5.36 1.53 -14.38
CA VAL A 125 -4.65 0.41 -13.76
C VAL A 125 -4.58 -0.74 -14.77
N SER A 126 -3.38 -1.02 -15.28
CA SER A 126 -3.13 -2.17 -16.14
C SER A 126 -3.02 -3.46 -15.32
N PRO A 127 -3.24 -4.66 -15.91
CA PRO A 127 -3.01 -5.92 -15.22
C PRO A 127 -1.59 -6.07 -14.68
N GLU A 128 -0.60 -5.54 -15.39
CA GLU A 128 0.79 -5.57 -14.96
C GLU A 128 1.02 -4.66 -13.75
N LEU A 129 0.50 -3.43 -13.78
CA LEU A 129 0.57 -2.51 -12.64
C LEU A 129 -0.11 -3.09 -11.41
N TYR A 130 -1.29 -3.72 -11.58
CA TYR A 130 -1.98 -4.42 -10.51
C TYR A 130 -1.06 -5.46 -9.83
N LEU A 131 -0.41 -6.31 -10.60
CA LEU A 131 0.49 -7.34 -10.06
C LEU A 131 1.69 -6.75 -9.31
N ARG A 132 2.23 -5.61 -9.79
CA ARG A 132 3.31 -4.90 -9.10
C ARG A 132 2.86 -4.24 -7.80
N LEU A 133 1.61 -3.78 -7.73
CA LEU A 133 1.05 -3.16 -6.55
C LEU A 133 0.68 -4.16 -5.45
N LEU A 134 0.28 -5.39 -5.79
CA LEU A 134 -0.19 -6.39 -4.81
C LEU A 134 0.67 -6.54 -3.54
N PRO A 135 2.01 -6.63 -3.60
CA PRO A 135 2.83 -6.74 -2.40
C PRO A 135 2.98 -5.43 -1.62
N LEU A 136 2.60 -4.28 -2.19
CA LEU A 136 2.88 -2.96 -1.67
C LEU A 136 1.66 -2.24 -1.10
N VAL A 137 0.45 -2.72 -1.44
CA VAL A 137 -0.80 -2.06 -1.07
C VAL A 137 -1.71 -2.95 -0.25
N THR A 138 -2.66 -2.33 0.43
CA THR A 138 -3.70 -2.98 1.22
C THR A 138 -4.97 -2.12 1.21
N VAL A 139 -6.09 -2.73 1.62
CA VAL A 139 -7.33 -2.02 1.95
C VAL A 139 -7.67 -2.15 3.45
N TRP A 140 -6.81 -2.82 4.19
CA TRP A 140 -6.96 -3.05 5.63
C TRP A 140 -6.02 -2.18 6.47
N PRO A 141 -6.56 -1.59 7.57
CA PRO A 141 -7.98 -1.52 7.96
C PRO A 141 -8.81 -0.63 7.01
N GLU A 142 -10.14 -0.80 7.00
CA GLU A 142 -11.05 0.04 6.19
C GLU A 142 -10.84 1.54 6.46
N SER A 143 -10.68 1.92 7.74
CA SER A 143 -10.21 3.26 8.12
C SER A 143 -8.69 3.26 8.15
N PRO A 144 -8.02 3.91 7.20
CA PRO A 144 -6.56 3.90 7.09
C PRO A 144 -5.88 4.30 8.40
N ARG A 145 -4.84 3.57 8.75
CA ARG A 145 -3.96 3.84 9.89
C ARG A 145 -2.55 4.13 9.41
N ALA A 146 -1.69 4.51 10.35
CA ALA A 146 -0.30 4.81 10.06
C ALA A 146 0.44 3.61 9.43
N ILE A 147 1.36 3.92 8.51
CA ILE A 147 2.25 2.96 7.86
C ILE A 147 3.38 2.61 8.83
N ASN A 148 3.57 1.34 9.09
CA ASN A 148 4.63 0.86 9.97
C ASN A 148 6.00 0.93 9.27
N ILE A 149 6.87 1.84 9.72
CA ILE A 149 8.21 2.06 9.17
C ILE A 149 9.12 0.84 9.31
N HIS A 150 8.88 -0.02 10.31
CA HIS A 150 9.70 -1.21 10.56
C HIS A 150 9.48 -2.33 9.54
N THR A 151 8.32 -2.34 8.87
CA THR A 151 7.93 -3.40 7.94
C THR A 151 7.65 -2.90 6.52
N ALA A 152 7.62 -1.58 6.30
CA ALA A 152 7.43 -0.99 4.98
C ALA A 152 8.49 -1.48 3.98
N PRO A 153 8.10 -1.99 2.78
CA PRO A 153 9.04 -2.43 1.76
C PRO A 153 9.81 -1.25 1.16
N GLN A 154 10.95 -1.53 0.53
CA GLN A 154 11.84 -0.49 -0.03
C GLN A 154 11.12 0.48 -0.97
N PRO A 155 10.28 0.06 -1.94
CA PRO A 155 9.57 1.01 -2.80
C PRO A 155 8.74 2.01 -2.00
N LEU A 156 8.10 1.54 -0.92
CA LEU A 156 7.31 2.42 -0.06
C LEU A 156 8.19 3.36 0.77
N LEU A 157 9.33 2.90 1.30
CA LEU A 157 10.30 3.77 1.97
C LEU A 157 10.81 4.89 1.04
N ARG A 158 11.06 4.58 -0.24
CA ARG A 158 11.43 5.58 -1.25
C ARG A 158 10.34 6.63 -1.51
N ALA A 159 9.08 6.30 -1.26
CA ALA A 159 7.95 7.21 -1.40
C ALA A 159 7.69 8.04 -0.13
N LEU A 160 8.11 7.56 1.05
CA LEU A 160 7.88 8.19 2.36
C LEU A 160 8.93 9.27 2.68
N HIS A 161 8.91 10.37 1.91
CA HIS A 161 9.80 11.51 2.15
C HIS A 161 9.11 12.86 1.94
N VAL A 162 9.82 13.93 2.26
CA VAL A 162 9.31 15.32 2.23
C VAL A 162 10.13 16.26 1.34
N LEU A 163 11.17 15.75 0.68
CA LEU A 163 12.02 16.51 -0.22
C LEU A 163 11.24 16.87 -1.48
N GLY A 164 10.53 17.96 -1.48
CA GLY A 164 9.79 18.58 -2.58
C GLY A 164 9.38 17.68 -3.76
N GLY A 165 8.41 18.09 -4.54
CA GLY A 165 8.02 17.36 -5.75
C GLY A 165 7.31 16.01 -5.53
N LEU A 166 7.04 15.34 -6.65
CA LEU A 166 6.32 14.06 -6.71
C LEU A 166 7.23 12.89 -7.12
N GLN A 167 8.55 13.09 -7.18
CA GLN A 167 9.51 12.03 -7.52
C GLN A 167 9.89 11.23 -6.26
N PRO A 168 10.05 9.89 -6.36
CA PRO A 168 10.54 9.07 -5.25
C PRO A 168 12.02 9.35 -4.94
N LEU A 169 12.48 8.94 -3.77
CA LEU A 169 13.91 8.86 -3.48
C LEU A 169 14.63 7.94 -4.46
N SER A 170 15.93 8.16 -4.64
CA SER A 170 16.74 7.27 -5.47
C SER A 170 16.75 5.83 -4.96
N PRO A 171 17.04 4.83 -5.80
CA PRO A 171 17.22 3.45 -5.35
C PRO A 171 18.30 3.34 -4.25
N ALA A 172 19.40 4.11 -4.35
CA ALA A 172 20.48 4.11 -3.38
C ALA A 172 20.03 4.62 -2.00
N ASP A 173 19.23 5.69 -1.96
CA ASP A 173 18.67 6.21 -0.70
C ASP A 173 17.71 5.17 -0.06
N GLY A 174 16.91 4.51 -0.89
CA GLY A 174 16.04 3.42 -0.43
C GLY A 174 16.82 2.26 0.16
N GLU A 175 17.91 1.87 -0.47
CA GLU A 175 18.81 0.81 0.03
C GLU A 175 19.49 1.22 1.33
N ALA A 176 19.95 2.46 1.45
CA ALA A 176 20.54 2.98 2.69
C ALA A 176 19.54 2.94 3.86
N LEU A 177 18.26 3.29 3.63
CA LEU A 177 17.20 3.16 4.64
C LEU A 177 16.96 1.71 5.05
N LEU A 178 16.98 0.76 4.10
CA LEU A 178 16.83 -0.67 4.39
C LEU A 178 18.02 -1.19 5.19
N GLN A 179 19.23 -0.81 4.80
CA GLN A 179 20.45 -1.24 5.48
C GLN A 179 20.46 -0.71 6.93
N GLN A 180 20.18 0.57 7.14
CA GLN A 180 20.05 1.16 8.47
C GLN A 180 19.03 0.39 9.33
N ARG A 181 17.86 0.07 8.75
CA ARG A 181 16.84 -0.71 9.43
C ARG A 181 17.29 -2.13 9.76
N ALA A 182 18.08 -2.77 8.90
CA ALA A 182 18.58 -4.12 9.11
C ALA A 182 19.68 -4.18 10.19
N GLU A 183 20.55 -3.18 10.23
CA GLU A 183 21.71 -3.14 11.13
C GLU A 183 21.33 -2.74 12.57
N SER A 184 20.58 -1.68 12.73
CA SER A 184 20.25 -1.10 14.04
C SER A 184 18.76 -0.90 14.29
N GLY A 185 17.91 -1.03 13.27
CA GLY A 185 16.52 -0.65 13.32
C GLY A 185 16.32 0.87 13.34
N PHE A 186 15.06 1.28 13.42
CA PHE A 186 14.68 2.64 13.81
C PHE A 186 14.14 2.57 15.23
N ALA A 187 14.63 3.44 16.14
CA ALA A 187 14.08 3.51 17.49
C ALA A 187 12.62 4.00 17.50
N GLY A 188 12.24 4.77 16.48
CA GLY A 188 10.90 5.28 16.25
C GLY A 188 10.86 6.18 15.03
N VAL A 189 9.73 6.87 14.81
CA VAL A 189 9.55 7.80 13.68
C VAL A 189 10.53 8.97 13.76
N ASP A 190 10.93 9.41 14.95
CA ASP A 190 11.93 10.47 15.11
C ASP A 190 13.30 10.04 14.59
N ASP A 191 13.70 8.81 14.88
CA ASP A 191 14.97 8.27 14.39
C ASP A 191 14.93 8.03 12.87
N TYR A 192 13.78 7.62 12.32
CA TYR A 192 13.57 7.58 10.88
C TYR A 192 13.76 8.96 10.23
N PHE A 193 13.24 10.03 10.82
CA PHE A 193 13.44 11.41 10.34
C PHE A 193 14.85 11.96 10.57
N ALA A 194 15.62 11.37 11.48
CA ALA A 194 17.01 11.73 11.68
C ALA A 194 17.96 11.22 10.58
N GLN A 195 17.47 10.37 9.67
CA GLN A 195 18.27 9.82 8.59
C GLN A 195 18.71 10.93 7.60
N PRO A 196 19.91 10.83 7.00
CA PRO A 196 20.47 11.87 6.14
C PRO A 196 19.56 12.32 4.99
N VAL A 197 18.72 11.45 4.49
CA VAL A 197 17.76 11.70 3.41
C VAL A 197 16.72 12.78 3.79
N PHE A 198 16.51 13.06 5.07
CA PHE A 198 15.59 14.11 5.53
C PHE A 198 16.30 15.44 5.87
N ALA A 199 17.61 15.52 5.63
CA ALA A 199 18.36 16.75 5.89
C ALA A 199 17.78 17.92 5.09
N GLY A 200 17.51 19.04 5.77
CA GLY A 200 16.92 20.24 5.17
C GLY A 200 15.38 20.19 4.96
N ALA A 201 14.73 19.16 5.43
CA ALA A 201 13.25 19.09 5.42
C ALA A 201 12.62 20.14 6.35
N SER A 202 11.52 20.80 5.91
CA SER A 202 10.83 21.75 6.77
C SER A 202 10.03 21.04 7.89
N PRO A 203 9.90 21.66 9.07
CA PRO A 203 9.12 21.07 10.18
C PRO A 203 7.66 20.76 9.79
N GLU A 204 7.04 21.60 8.97
CA GLU A 204 5.66 21.44 8.52
C GLU A 204 5.53 20.20 7.63
N ALA A 205 6.48 19.99 6.71
CA ALA A 205 6.49 18.84 5.82
C ALA A 205 6.74 17.55 6.60
N LEU A 206 7.66 17.56 7.59
CA LEU A 206 7.87 16.41 8.49
C LEU A 206 6.62 16.11 9.32
N THR A 207 5.92 17.12 9.82
CA THR A 207 4.67 16.94 10.57
C THR A 207 3.59 16.31 9.70
N ALA A 208 3.46 16.75 8.45
CA ALA A 208 2.49 16.18 7.51
C ALA A 208 2.79 14.71 7.17
N LEU A 209 4.06 14.34 7.01
CA LEU A 209 4.45 12.95 6.77
C LEU A 209 4.29 12.11 8.04
N ARG A 210 4.64 12.66 9.22
CA ARG A 210 4.51 11.99 10.52
C ARG A 210 3.09 11.46 10.75
N ALA A 211 2.07 12.19 10.33
CA ALA A 211 0.67 11.77 10.46
C ALA A 211 0.35 10.46 9.70
N LEU A 212 1.18 10.08 8.72
CA LEU A 212 1.05 8.84 7.96
C LEU A 212 1.90 7.69 8.51
N LEU A 213 2.80 7.95 9.47
CA LEU A 213 3.79 6.97 9.93
C LEU A 213 3.46 6.43 11.31
N GLY A 214 3.84 5.19 11.56
CA GLY A 214 3.68 4.50 12.84
C GLY A 214 4.77 3.45 13.05
N GLU A 215 4.76 2.86 14.23
CA GLU A 215 5.82 1.97 14.74
C GLU A 215 5.27 0.58 15.10
N SER A 216 3.98 0.38 14.97
CA SER A 216 3.33 -0.88 15.33
C SER A 216 2.17 -1.22 14.42
N SER A 217 1.79 -2.49 14.42
CA SER A 217 0.73 -3.01 13.55
C SER A 217 -0.25 -3.86 14.33
N SER A 218 -1.50 -3.78 13.91
CA SER A 218 -2.61 -4.57 14.42
C SER A 218 -3.26 -5.45 13.35
N TYR A 219 -2.92 -5.27 12.07
CA TYR A 219 -3.54 -5.99 10.96
C TYR A 219 -2.50 -6.79 10.18
N PHE A 220 -2.79 -8.08 9.99
CA PHE A 220 -1.85 -9.03 9.39
C PHE A 220 -2.57 -9.92 8.39
N LEU A 221 -1.85 -10.37 7.37
CA LEU A 221 -2.27 -11.40 6.44
C LEU A 221 -1.57 -12.70 6.79
N LEU A 222 -2.33 -13.70 7.22
CA LEU A 222 -1.86 -15.07 7.36
C LEU A 222 -2.12 -15.81 6.06
N THR A 223 -1.06 -16.34 5.46
CA THR A 223 -1.14 -17.30 4.36
C THR A 223 -0.79 -18.68 4.88
N ALA A 224 -1.72 -19.63 4.79
CA ALA A 224 -1.47 -21.03 5.09
C ALA A 224 -1.52 -21.84 3.79
N ARG A 225 -0.46 -22.58 3.51
CA ARG A 225 -0.35 -23.48 2.36
C ARG A 225 -0.25 -24.90 2.86
N VAL A 226 -1.16 -25.74 2.42
CA VAL A 226 -1.17 -27.18 2.70
C VAL A 226 -0.91 -27.91 1.40
N GLU A 227 0.05 -28.84 1.43
CA GLU A 227 0.40 -29.72 0.33
C GLU A 227 0.26 -31.16 0.78
N ILE A 228 -0.61 -31.94 0.11
CA ILE A 228 -0.82 -33.36 0.37
C ILE A 228 -0.81 -34.09 -0.98
N ALA A 229 0.15 -34.99 -1.16
CA ALA A 229 0.42 -35.68 -2.41
C ALA A 229 0.67 -34.65 -3.55
N ASP A 230 -0.20 -34.60 -4.54
CA ASP A 230 -0.14 -33.71 -5.72
C ASP A 230 -1.10 -32.52 -5.62
N ARG A 231 -1.71 -32.29 -4.45
CA ARG A 231 -2.69 -31.21 -4.24
C ARG A 231 -2.15 -30.14 -3.30
N GLU A 232 -2.30 -28.90 -3.76
CA GLU A 232 -2.02 -27.71 -2.95
C GLU A 232 -3.32 -26.97 -2.66
N GLN A 233 -3.48 -26.55 -1.41
CA GLN A 233 -4.56 -25.66 -0.96
C GLN A 233 -3.95 -24.45 -0.25
N ARG A 234 -4.46 -23.27 -0.57
CA ARG A 234 -4.08 -22.02 0.09
C ARG A 234 -5.28 -21.41 0.81
N LEU A 235 -5.03 -20.94 2.01
CA LEU A 235 -5.96 -20.21 2.84
C LEU A 235 -5.33 -18.87 3.22
N TYR A 236 -6.02 -17.80 2.92
CA TYR A 236 -5.65 -16.45 3.31
C TYR A 236 -6.58 -15.98 4.41
N SER A 237 -6.03 -15.39 5.47
CA SER A 237 -6.83 -14.87 6.57
C SER A 237 -6.33 -13.49 6.97
N VAL A 238 -7.22 -12.49 6.95
CA VAL A 238 -6.95 -11.19 7.53
C VAL A 238 -7.18 -11.28 9.02
N LEU A 239 -6.13 -10.97 9.77
CA LEU A 239 -6.11 -11.03 11.22
C LEU A 239 -6.03 -9.63 11.80
N ARG A 240 -6.81 -9.37 12.87
CA ARG A 240 -6.69 -8.18 13.71
C ARG A 240 -6.18 -8.60 15.09
N ARG A 241 -5.09 -7.98 15.53
CA ARG A 241 -4.56 -8.11 16.88
C ARG A 241 -4.97 -6.93 17.75
N GLU A 242 -5.61 -7.21 18.85
CA GLU A 242 -5.88 -6.25 19.93
C GLU A 242 -5.24 -6.81 21.22
N GLU A 243 -4.19 -6.18 21.70
CA GLU A 243 -3.38 -6.65 22.83
C GLU A 243 -2.93 -8.11 22.65
N ARG A 244 -3.55 -9.04 23.38
CA ARG A 244 -3.27 -10.49 23.37
C ARG A 244 -4.30 -11.30 22.58
N ARG A 245 -5.34 -10.65 22.07
CA ARG A 245 -6.39 -11.30 21.28
C ARG A 245 -6.11 -11.15 19.80
N VAL A 246 -6.40 -12.20 19.05
CA VAL A 246 -6.33 -12.21 17.58
C VAL A 246 -7.71 -12.63 17.05
N ASP A 247 -8.31 -11.76 16.28
CA ASP A 247 -9.57 -12.00 15.59
C ASP A 247 -9.33 -12.24 14.11
N VAL A 248 -10.05 -13.19 13.52
CA VAL A 248 -10.07 -13.40 12.07
C VAL A 248 -11.19 -12.56 11.48
N LEU A 249 -10.85 -11.57 10.67
CA LEU A 249 -11.80 -10.65 10.04
C LEU A 249 -12.34 -11.20 8.72
N GLN A 250 -11.46 -11.85 7.94
CA GLN A 250 -11.80 -12.39 6.63
C GLN A 250 -11.02 -13.67 6.37
N ARG A 251 -11.63 -14.62 5.62
CA ARG A 251 -10.97 -15.82 5.09
C ARG A 251 -11.31 -16.01 3.64
N LEU A 252 -10.27 -16.30 2.85
CA LEU A 252 -10.38 -16.59 1.43
C LEU A 252 -9.66 -17.90 1.11
N ARG A 253 -10.23 -18.71 0.22
CA ARG A 253 -9.58 -19.93 -0.30
C ARG A 253 -9.22 -19.72 -1.77
N GLY A 254 -8.07 -20.24 -2.19
CA GLY A 254 -7.61 -20.16 -3.57
C GLY A 254 -6.57 -19.07 -3.79
N ALA A 255 -6.72 -18.22 -4.81
CA ALA A 255 -5.85 -17.08 -5.09
C ALA A 255 -6.37 -15.79 -4.44
N LEU A 256 -5.46 -14.91 -4.04
CA LEU A 256 -5.77 -13.52 -3.72
C LEU A 256 -5.89 -12.72 -5.01
#